data_92c431125a130ad5891e1f40e97584ed
#
_entry.id   92c431125a130ad5891e1f40e97584ed
#
_cell.length_a   1.000
_cell.length_b   1.000
_cell.length_c   1.000
_cell.angle_alpha   90.00
_cell.angle_beta   90.00
_cell.angle_gamma   90.00
#
_symmetry.space_group_name_H-M   'P 1'
#
loop_
_entity.id
_entity.type
_entity.pdbx_description
1 polymer ?
#
loop_
_entity_poly.entity_id
_entity_poly.type
_entity_poly.pdbx_seq_one_letter_code
_entity_poly.pdbx_strand_id
1 'polypeptide(L)'
;GMADNVHFLYEAIKEKRQVLFKSYKSSNSHTVKDRIVEPFAFTSNNNEIWCYEPLSGKNKLFKVSRIGKVVVLDAVWDWESKHECYFTDIFHNSSNQCLPVKLRLGMNAVNLLLEEYPLAEKYLFKEDKEHWILQTEVSRYEGVARFVLGLMEDIEVLETPEFNNYLRKRLVFAVKKITR
;
A
#
# COMPACT_ATOMS: atom_id res chain seq x y z
N GLY A 1 13.96 -18.35 -15.08
CA GLY A 1 14.15 -17.74 -13.77
C GLY A 1 13.54 -16.33 -13.65
N MET A 2 13.76 -15.68 -12.53
CA MET A 2 13.20 -14.36 -12.27
C MET A 2 13.63 -13.29 -13.28
N ALA A 3 14.89 -13.33 -13.72
CA ALA A 3 15.40 -12.40 -14.75
C ALA A 3 14.66 -12.55 -16.09
N ASP A 4 14.34 -13.78 -16.48
CA ASP A 4 13.56 -14.05 -17.68
C ASP A 4 12.12 -13.51 -17.54
N ASN A 5 11.52 -13.70 -16.37
CA ASN A 5 10.18 -13.21 -16.10
C ASN A 5 10.13 -11.67 -16.20
N VAL A 6 11.12 -10.99 -15.64
CA VAL A 6 11.21 -9.51 -15.74
C VAL A 6 11.31 -9.06 -17.20
N HIS A 7 12.16 -9.74 -17.99
CA HIS A 7 12.32 -9.43 -19.40
C HIS A 7 11.00 -9.58 -20.18
N PHE A 8 10.29 -10.70 -20.00
CA PHE A 8 9.03 -10.93 -20.67
C PHE A 8 7.95 -9.93 -20.24
N LEU A 9 7.97 -9.50 -18.98
CA LEU A 9 7.04 -8.47 -18.50
C LEU A 9 7.31 -7.12 -19.15
N TYR A 10 8.57 -6.72 -19.31
CA TYR A 10 8.91 -5.50 -20.04
C TYR A 10 8.44 -5.54 -21.49
N GLU A 11 8.62 -6.67 -22.17
CA GLU A 11 8.13 -6.85 -23.53
C GLU A 11 6.60 -6.74 -23.59
N ALA A 12 5.90 -7.38 -22.67
CA ALA A 12 4.44 -7.34 -22.62
C ALA A 12 3.89 -5.94 -22.39
N ILE A 13 4.54 -5.15 -21.51
CA ILE A 13 4.16 -3.75 -21.29
C ILE A 13 4.38 -2.93 -22.57
N LYS A 14 5.53 -3.08 -23.20
CA LYS A 14 5.87 -2.34 -24.42
C LYS A 14 4.89 -2.61 -25.56
N GLU A 15 4.51 -3.87 -25.72
CA GLU A 15 3.61 -4.31 -26.79
C GLU A 15 2.13 -4.29 -26.37
N LYS A 16 1.84 -3.91 -25.15
CA LYS A 16 0.48 -3.87 -24.57
C LYS A 16 -0.23 -5.22 -24.69
N ARG A 17 0.42 -6.27 -24.21
CA ARG A 17 -0.08 -7.64 -24.30
C ARG A 17 -0.47 -8.19 -22.94
N GLN A 18 -1.48 -9.08 -22.96
CA GLN A 18 -1.82 -9.88 -21.80
C GLN A 18 -0.76 -10.96 -21.56
N VAL A 19 -0.61 -11.36 -20.31
CA VAL A 19 0.31 -12.43 -19.92
C VAL A 19 -0.41 -13.46 -19.06
N LEU A 20 0.11 -14.68 -19.11
CA LEU A 20 -0.26 -15.74 -18.17
C LEU A 20 0.84 -15.87 -17.12
N PHE A 21 0.49 -15.70 -15.85
CA PHE A 21 1.34 -16.06 -14.73
C PHE A 21 1.07 -17.51 -14.37
N LYS A 22 1.98 -18.39 -14.76
CA LYS A 22 1.89 -19.80 -14.36
C LYS A 22 2.36 -19.97 -12.93
N SER A 23 1.59 -20.70 -12.14
CA SER A 23 1.94 -21.11 -10.78
C SER A 23 2.28 -19.91 -9.88
N TYR A 24 1.40 -18.91 -9.85
CA TYR A 24 1.57 -17.79 -8.93
C TYR A 24 1.25 -18.21 -7.49
N LYS A 25 2.20 -18.01 -6.59
CA LYS A 25 2.10 -18.36 -5.17
C LYS A 25 1.53 -17.17 -4.38
N SER A 26 0.22 -17.21 -4.08
CA SER A 26 -0.42 -16.17 -3.29
C SER A 26 -0.02 -16.26 -1.82
N SER A 27 0.32 -15.11 -1.21
CA SER A 27 0.66 -15.05 0.21
C SER A 27 -0.55 -15.12 1.14
N ASN A 28 -1.71 -14.64 0.67
CA ASN A 28 -2.89 -14.50 1.51
C ASN A 28 -3.71 -15.78 1.60
N SER A 29 -3.75 -16.55 0.53
CA SER A 29 -4.58 -17.77 0.43
C SER A 29 -3.77 -19.06 0.48
N HIS A 30 -2.43 -18.98 0.50
CA HIS A 30 -1.51 -20.12 0.39
C HIS A 30 -1.82 -21.02 -0.83
N THR A 31 -2.47 -20.44 -1.86
CA THR A 31 -2.82 -21.17 -3.07
C THR A 31 -1.83 -20.86 -4.19
N VAL A 32 -1.67 -21.84 -5.07
CA VAL A 32 -0.91 -21.69 -6.31
C VAL A 32 -1.91 -21.72 -7.46
N LYS A 33 -1.98 -20.65 -8.22
CA LYS A 33 -2.94 -20.51 -9.33
C LYS A 33 -2.26 -19.89 -10.55
N ASP A 34 -2.78 -20.26 -11.72
CA ASP A 34 -2.51 -19.53 -12.94
C ASP A 34 -3.38 -18.27 -12.99
N ARG A 35 -2.81 -17.16 -13.50
CA ARG A 35 -3.53 -15.88 -13.60
C ARG A 35 -3.29 -15.25 -14.95
N ILE A 36 -4.35 -14.77 -15.59
CA ILE A 36 -4.25 -13.94 -16.80
C ILE A 36 -4.40 -12.49 -16.39
N VAL A 37 -3.43 -11.67 -16.74
CA VAL A 37 -3.36 -10.27 -16.33
C VAL A 37 -2.84 -9.37 -17.45
N GLU A 38 -3.09 -8.07 -17.31
CA GLU A 38 -2.47 -7.03 -18.13
C GLU A 38 -1.43 -6.31 -17.29
N PRO A 39 -0.13 -6.64 -17.45
CA PRO A 39 0.92 -5.97 -16.71
C PRO A 39 1.16 -4.58 -17.30
N PHE A 40 1.29 -3.54 -16.46
CA PHE A 40 1.41 -2.18 -16.99
C PHE A 40 2.44 -1.28 -16.29
N ALA A 41 2.88 -1.59 -15.06
CA ALA A 41 3.87 -0.75 -14.39
C ALA A 41 4.66 -1.52 -13.33
N PHE A 42 5.98 -1.50 -13.44
CA PHE A 42 6.85 -1.97 -12.38
C PHE A 42 6.93 -0.97 -11.23
N THR A 43 7.21 -1.45 -10.02
CA THR A 43 7.66 -0.60 -8.92
C THR A 43 9.12 -0.19 -9.14
N SER A 44 9.61 0.77 -8.34
CA SER A 44 10.94 1.38 -8.54
C SER A 44 12.11 0.40 -8.54
N ASN A 45 11.97 -0.77 -7.93
CA ASN A 45 13.03 -1.79 -7.84
C ASN A 45 12.77 -3.05 -8.67
N ASN A 46 11.74 -3.06 -9.51
CA ASN A 46 11.32 -4.18 -10.35
C ASN A 46 10.98 -5.47 -9.60
N ASN A 47 10.82 -5.42 -8.28
CA ASN A 47 10.43 -6.59 -7.47
C ASN A 47 8.94 -6.87 -7.55
N GLU A 48 8.15 -5.86 -7.87
CA GLU A 48 6.71 -5.94 -7.95
C GLU A 48 6.21 -5.29 -9.22
N ILE A 49 5.06 -5.75 -9.70
CA ILE A 49 4.45 -5.23 -10.92
C ILE A 49 2.95 -5.04 -10.74
N TRP A 50 2.47 -3.89 -11.15
CA TRP A 50 1.04 -3.59 -11.22
C TRP A 50 0.44 -4.24 -12.45
N CYS A 51 -0.63 -5.00 -12.24
CA CYS A 51 -1.39 -5.64 -13.29
C CYS A 51 -2.88 -5.44 -13.07
N TYR A 52 -3.61 -5.30 -14.16
CA TYR A 52 -5.06 -5.43 -14.13
C TYR A 52 -5.44 -6.89 -14.37
N GLU A 53 -6.27 -7.44 -13.50
CA GLU A 53 -6.77 -8.83 -13.63
C GLU A 53 -8.23 -8.79 -14.10
N PRO A 54 -8.50 -9.11 -15.38
CA PRO A 54 -9.86 -9.02 -15.91
C PRO A 54 -10.88 -9.88 -15.16
N LEU A 55 -10.50 -11.07 -14.71
CA LEU A 55 -11.39 -12.00 -14.01
C LEU A 55 -11.95 -11.39 -12.71
N SER A 56 -11.12 -10.65 -11.95
CA SER A 56 -11.56 -9.99 -10.71
C SER A 56 -11.99 -8.53 -10.93
N GLY A 57 -11.66 -7.94 -12.07
CA GLY A 57 -11.90 -6.53 -12.36
C GLY A 57 -11.11 -5.57 -11.48
N LYS A 58 -9.92 -5.99 -11.02
CA LYS A 58 -9.11 -5.22 -10.08
C LYS A 58 -7.68 -5.04 -10.54
N ASN A 59 -7.09 -3.91 -10.18
CA ASN A 59 -5.66 -3.70 -10.23
C ASN A 59 -5.01 -4.33 -9.00
N LYS A 60 -3.99 -5.14 -9.22
CA LYS A 60 -3.29 -5.87 -8.17
C LYS A 60 -1.79 -5.72 -8.33
N LEU A 61 -1.09 -5.72 -7.19
CA LEU A 61 0.36 -5.71 -7.15
C LEU A 61 0.85 -7.14 -6.95
N PHE A 62 1.61 -7.64 -7.92
CA PHE A 62 2.16 -9.00 -7.89
C PHE A 62 3.65 -8.95 -7.60
N LYS A 63 4.14 -9.85 -6.75
CA LYS A 63 5.58 -10.04 -6.53
C LYS A 63 6.15 -10.91 -7.63
N VAL A 64 7.15 -10.40 -8.35
CA VAL A 64 7.77 -11.13 -9.47
C VAL A 64 8.37 -12.45 -9.01
N SER A 65 8.95 -12.48 -7.80
CA SER A 65 9.54 -13.70 -7.23
C SER A 65 8.53 -14.82 -6.97
N ARG A 66 7.23 -14.51 -6.95
CA ARG A 66 6.15 -15.50 -6.73
C ARG A 66 5.57 -16.05 -8.02
N ILE A 67 5.99 -15.53 -9.17
CA ILE A 67 5.56 -16.02 -10.48
C ILE A 67 6.44 -17.20 -10.88
N GLY A 68 5.82 -18.36 -11.12
CA GLY A 68 6.57 -19.50 -11.60
C GLY A 68 7.14 -19.26 -13.00
N LYS A 69 6.28 -18.85 -13.94
CA LYS A 69 6.68 -18.53 -15.31
C LYS A 69 5.74 -17.49 -15.91
N VAL A 70 6.30 -16.52 -16.62
CA VAL A 70 5.55 -15.53 -17.42
C VAL A 70 5.44 -16.05 -18.85
N VAL A 71 4.22 -16.14 -19.37
CA VAL A 71 3.96 -16.46 -20.78
C VAL A 71 3.25 -15.27 -21.41
N VAL A 72 3.88 -14.63 -22.38
CA VAL A 72 3.29 -13.52 -23.12
C VAL A 72 2.26 -14.09 -24.10
N LEU A 73 1.03 -13.62 -23.99
CA LEU A 73 -0.07 -14.09 -24.83
C LEU A 73 -0.17 -13.26 -26.13
N ASP A 74 -0.82 -13.80 -27.14
CA ASP A 74 -1.10 -13.06 -28.38
C ASP A 74 -2.15 -11.96 -28.17
N ALA A 75 -3.00 -12.13 -27.14
CA ALA A 75 -4.02 -11.15 -26.80
C ALA A 75 -3.41 -9.82 -26.35
N VAL A 76 -3.92 -8.71 -26.87
CA VAL A 76 -3.55 -7.36 -26.46
C VAL A 76 -4.39 -6.90 -25.27
N TRP A 77 -4.00 -5.80 -24.63
CA TRP A 77 -4.80 -5.21 -23.56
C TRP A 77 -6.19 -4.81 -24.06
N ASP A 78 -7.20 -5.22 -23.29
CA ASP A 78 -8.59 -4.82 -23.51
C ASP A 78 -9.07 -3.79 -22.49
N TRP A 79 -8.30 -3.60 -21.40
CA TRP A 79 -8.73 -2.86 -20.21
C TRP A 79 -7.79 -1.71 -19.85
N GLU A 80 -7.07 -1.17 -20.82
CA GLU A 80 -6.08 -0.11 -20.59
C GLU A 80 -6.67 1.08 -19.82
N SER A 81 -7.91 1.46 -20.12
CA SER A 81 -8.62 2.55 -19.43
C SER A 81 -8.85 2.29 -17.93
N LYS A 82 -8.73 1.05 -17.51
CA LYS A 82 -8.89 0.63 -16.10
C LYS A 82 -7.56 0.53 -15.35
N HIS A 83 -6.43 0.62 -16.06
CA HIS A 83 -5.12 0.50 -15.43
C HIS A 83 -4.87 1.66 -14.47
N GLU A 84 -4.60 1.34 -13.19
CA GLU A 84 -4.36 2.32 -12.14
C GLU A 84 -3.39 1.76 -11.12
N CYS A 85 -2.32 2.52 -10.82
CA CYS A 85 -1.42 2.21 -9.72
C CYS A 85 -1.97 2.81 -8.43
N TYR A 86 -2.03 2.00 -7.38
CA TYR A 86 -2.43 2.49 -6.08
C TYR A 86 -1.21 2.86 -5.26
N PHE A 87 -1.30 3.99 -4.57
CA PHE A 87 -0.27 4.40 -3.61
C PHE A 87 -0.37 3.53 -2.36
N THR A 88 0.77 2.96 -1.92
CA THR A 88 0.87 2.23 -0.65
C THR A 88 1.60 3.10 0.37
N ASP A 89 0.94 3.43 1.46
CA ASP A 89 1.50 4.27 2.51
C ASP A 89 2.35 3.48 3.51
N ILE A 90 2.99 4.19 4.46
CA ILE A 90 3.85 3.57 5.46
C ILE A 90 3.09 2.66 6.44
N PHE A 91 1.76 2.77 6.50
CA PHE A 91 0.89 1.93 7.32
C PHE A 91 0.31 0.75 6.55
N HIS A 92 0.85 0.45 5.37
CA HIS A 92 0.48 -0.67 4.49
C HIS A 92 -0.94 -0.58 3.91
N ASN A 93 -1.52 0.62 3.84
CA ASN A 93 -2.77 0.84 3.13
C ASN A 93 -2.53 1.30 1.70
N SER A 94 -3.36 0.86 0.77
CA SER A 94 -3.26 1.19 -0.65
C SER A 94 -4.57 1.73 -1.19
N SER A 95 -4.51 2.79 -1.97
CA SER A 95 -5.62 3.33 -2.75
C SER A 95 -5.08 4.32 -3.80
N ASN A 96 -6.00 4.92 -4.54
CA ASN A 96 -5.69 6.00 -5.48
C ASN A 96 -5.75 7.39 -4.83
N GLN A 97 -5.91 7.47 -3.50
CA GLN A 97 -5.96 8.71 -2.75
C GLN A 97 -4.63 9.00 -2.08
N CYS A 98 -4.34 10.29 -1.89
CA CYS A 98 -3.21 10.79 -1.11
C CYS A 98 -3.75 11.79 -0.09
N LEU A 99 -3.82 11.36 1.18
CA LEU A 99 -4.40 12.12 2.26
C LEU A 99 -3.26 12.62 3.18
N PRO A 100 -3.09 13.93 3.36
CA PRO A 100 -2.03 14.44 4.21
C PRO A 100 -2.30 14.13 5.68
N VAL A 101 -1.25 13.77 6.40
CA VAL A 101 -1.27 13.55 7.84
C VAL A 101 -0.04 14.19 8.47
N LYS A 102 -0.26 14.93 9.55
CA LYS A 102 0.80 15.54 10.33
C LYS A 102 0.55 15.27 11.82
N LEU A 103 1.53 14.64 12.45
CA LEU A 103 1.42 14.23 13.85
C LEU A 103 2.61 14.74 14.64
N ARG A 104 2.34 15.20 15.87
CA ARG A 104 3.39 15.39 16.88
C ARG A 104 3.43 14.15 17.75
N LEU A 105 4.61 13.55 17.85
CA LEU A 105 4.82 12.28 18.56
C LEU A 105 5.76 12.50 19.75
N GLY A 106 5.41 11.94 20.89
CA GLY A 106 6.33 11.79 22.01
C GLY A 106 7.30 10.62 21.81
N MET A 107 8.18 10.42 22.76
CA MET A 107 9.24 9.41 22.71
C MET A 107 8.70 7.99 22.51
N ASN A 108 7.67 7.63 23.27
CA ASN A 108 7.08 6.30 23.20
C ASN A 108 6.45 6.03 21.82
N ALA A 109 5.70 6.99 21.30
CA ALA A 109 5.06 6.86 19.99
C ALA A 109 6.09 6.75 18.86
N VAL A 110 7.16 7.53 18.89
CA VAL A 110 8.24 7.45 17.88
C VAL A 110 8.91 6.10 17.90
N ASN A 111 9.24 5.58 19.09
CA ASN A 111 9.89 4.28 19.20
C ASN A 111 9.02 3.16 18.63
N LEU A 112 7.73 3.15 18.96
CA LEU A 112 6.79 2.17 18.42
C LEU A 112 6.56 2.33 16.93
N LEU A 113 6.48 3.58 16.44
CA LEU A 113 6.34 3.85 15.01
C LEU A 113 7.49 3.26 14.21
N LEU A 114 8.73 3.51 14.64
CA LEU A 114 9.92 3.02 13.96
C LEU A 114 10.07 1.50 14.05
N GLU A 115 9.63 0.91 15.15
CA GLU A 115 9.63 -0.53 15.33
C GLU A 115 8.62 -1.23 14.40
N GLU A 116 7.41 -0.73 14.33
CA GLU A 116 6.33 -1.33 13.53
C GLU A 116 6.36 -0.91 12.06
N TYR A 117 6.78 0.32 11.79
CA TYR A 117 6.77 0.92 10.45
C TYR A 117 8.10 1.60 10.14
N PRO A 118 9.17 0.84 9.89
CA PRO A 118 10.52 1.40 9.71
C PRO A 118 10.63 2.43 8.58
N LEU A 119 9.80 2.34 7.55
CA LEU A 119 9.79 3.30 6.44
C LEU A 119 9.34 4.70 6.86
N ALA A 120 8.78 4.85 8.06
CA ALA A 120 8.38 6.15 8.58
C ALA A 120 9.57 7.06 8.87
N GLU A 121 10.77 6.51 9.06
CA GLU A 121 11.97 7.27 9.43
C GLU A 121 12.22 8.47 8.50
N LYS A 122 12.07 8.29 7.20
CA LYS A 122 12.30 9.35 6.21
C LYS A 122 11.27 10.49 6.23
N TYR A 123 10.16 10.28 6.93
CA TYR A 123 9.10 11.30 7.07
C TYR A 123 9.07 11.91 8.47
N LEU A 124 10.01 11.50 9.34
CA LEU A 124 10.14 12.01 10.69
C LEU A 124 11.21 13.07 10.78
N PHE A 125 10.95 14.13 11.54
CA PHE A 125 11.98 15.07 11.94
C PHE A 125 11.80 15.49 13.39
N LYS A 126 12.91 15.74 14.06
CA LYS A 126 12.93 16.09 15.47
C LYS A 126 12.51 17.55 15.65
N GLU A 127 11.50 17.81 16.46
CA GLU A 127 11.03 19.15 16.78
C GLU A 127 11.81 19.72 17.97
N ASP A 128 11.92 18.94 19.05
CA ASP A 128 12.67 19.28 20.27
C ASP A 128 13.20 18.00 20.95
N LYS A 129 13.66 18.09 22.18
CA LYS A 129 14.24 16.95 22.90
C LYS A 129 13.25 15.79 23.13
N GLU A 130 11.95 16.10 23.19
CA GLU A 130 10.92 15.16 23.59
C GLU A 130 9.88 14.91 22.49
N HIS A 131 9.94 15.67 21.38
CA HIS A 131 8.91 15.61 20.34
C HIS A 131 9.49 15.45 18.95
N TRP A 132 8.79 14.69 18.15
CA TRP A 132 9.06 14.49 16.73
C TRP A 132 7.80 14.78 15.91
N ILE A 133 8.01 15.24 14.70
CA ILE A 133 6.91 15.46 13.74
C ILE A 133 6.98 14.41 12.66
N LEU A 134 5.88 13.71 12.48
CA LEU A 134 5.63 12.86 11.30
C LEU A 134 4.80 13.67 10.31
N GLN A 135 5.33 13.85 9.12
CA GLN A 135 4.58 14.48 8.02
C GLN A 135 4.65 13.58 6.80
N THR A 136 3.51 13.04 6.41
CA THR A 136 3.41 12.08 5.32
C THR A 136 2.05 12.13 4.67
N GLU A 137 1.90 11.38 3.60
CA GLU A 137 0.61 11.13 2.98
C GLU A 137 0.21 9.69 3.18
N VAL A 138 -1.06 9.46 3.45
CA VAL A 138 -1.63 8.12 3.56
C VAL A 138 -2.67 7.90 2.48
N SER A 139 -2.87 6.66 2.08
CA SER A 139 -3.87 6.30 1.08
C SER A 139 -5.25 6.12 1.67
N ARG A 140 -5.32 5.78 2.96
CA ARG A 140 -6.55 5.65 3.77
C ARG A 140 -6.22 6.01 5.21
N TYR A 141 -7.25 6.38 5.97
CA TYR A 141 -7.07 6.73 7.38
C TYR A 141 -7.01 5.52 8.33
N GLU A 142 -7.49 4.33 7.93
CA GLU A 142 -7.63 3.18 8.83
C GLU A 142 -6.33 2.78 9.52
N GLY A 143 -5.25 2.69 8.77
CA GLY A 143 -3.93 2.27 9.32
C GLY A 143 -3.36 3.29 10.28
N VAL A 144 -3.26 4.55 9.87
CA VAL A 144 -2.73 5.62 10.72
C VAL A 144 -3.65 5.88 11.92
N ALA A 145 -4.97 5.76 11.73
CA ALA A 145 -5.91 5.92 12.84
C ALA A 145 -5.73 4.86 13.90
N ARG A 146 -5.52 3.60 13.51
CA ARG A 146 -5.24 2.52 14.47
C ARG A 146 -3.99 2.83 15.29
N PHE A 147 -2.94 3.30 14.66
CA PHE A 147 -1.72 3.69 15.34
C PHE A 147 -1.96 4.84 16.32
N VAL A 148 -2.64 5.92 15.88
CA VAL A 148 -2.93 7.08 16.71
C VAL A 148 -3.84 6.72 17.88
N LEU A 149 -4.92 5.99 17.63
CA LEU A 149 -5.89 5.61 18.67
C LEU A 149 -5.28 4.70 19.73
N GLY A 150 -4.28 3.91 19.38
CA GLY A 150 -3.55 3.09 20.33
C GLY A 150 -2.59 3.86 21.23
N LEU A 151 -2.27 5.12 20.89
CA LEU A 151 -1.27 5.94 21.58
C LEU A 151 -1.75 7.38 21.77
N MET A 152 -3.04 7.57 22.05
CA MET A 152 -3.67 8.88 22.12
C MET A 152 -3.02 9.86 23.10
N GLU A 153 -2.43 9.36 24.19
CA GLU A 153 -1.79 10.19 25.20
C GLU A 153 -0.44 10.76 24.75
N ASP A 154 0.16 10.19 23.72
CA ASP A 154 1.49 10.53 23.23
C ASP A 154 1.51 11.10 21.81
N ILE A 155 0.34 11.33 21.22
CA ILE A 155 0.20 11.81 19.84
C ILE A 155 -0.79 12.96 19.76
N GLU A 156 -0.38 14.06 19.08
CA GLU A 156 -1.27 15.14 18.66
C GLU A 156 -1.42 15.15 17.16
N VAL A 157 -2.63 15.36 16.68
CA VAL A 157 -2.90 15.59 15.25
C VAL A 157 -2.76 17.07 14.95
N LEU A 158 -1.92 17.41 13.97
CA LEU A 158 -1.62 18.80 13.59
C LEU A 158 -2.17 19.08 12.18
N GLU A 159 -2.69 20.27 11.97
CA GLU A 159 -2.95 20.86 10.64
C GLU A 159 -3.71 19.99 9.62
N THR A 160 -4.39 18.93 10.07
CA THR A 160 -5.14 18.02 9.18
C THR A 160 -6.57 17.85 9.70
N PRO A 161 -7.47 18.84 9.46
CA PRO A 161 -8.82 18.83 10.03
C PRO A 161 -9.66 17.63 9.58
N GLU A 162 -9.46 17.13 8.37
CA GLU A 162 -10.21 15.98 7.85
C GLU A 162 -9.85 14.70 8.61
N PHE A 163 -8.57 14.47 8.89
CA PHE A 163 -8.14 13.36 9.70
C PHE A 163 -8.62 13.50 11.15
N ASN A 164 -8.55 14.71 11.69
CA ASN A 164 -9.07 15.02 13.01
C ASN A 164 -10.56 14.65 13.15
N ASN A 165 -11.36 15.02 12.15
CA ASN A 165 -12.78 14.69 12.12
C ASN A 165 -13.01 13.17 12.03
N TYR A 166 -12.21 12.49 11.23
CA TYR A 166 -12.25 11.03 11.13
C TYR A 166 -12.01 10.37 12.49
N LEU A 167 -10.97 10.80 13.21
CA LEU A 167 -10.65 10.28 14.54
C LEU A 167 -11.75 10.56 15.56
N ARG A 168 -12.31 11.78 15.56
CA ARG A 168 -13.39 12.15 16.46
C ARG A 168 -14.61 11.26 16.29
N LYS A 169 -15.01 10.98 15.06
CA LYS A 169 -16.12 10.08 14.76
C LYS A 169 -15.88 8.67 15.30
N ARG A 170 -14.66 8.17 15.13
CA ARG A 170 -14.29 6.86 15.65
C ARG A 170 -14.30 6.81 17.17
N LEU A 171 -13.82 7.85 17.82
CA LEU A 171 -13.82 7.94 19.29
C LEU A 171 -15.24 8.01 19.86
N VAL A 172 -16.10 8.81 19.27
CA VAL A 172 -17.53 8.90 19.70
C VAL A 172 -18.19 7.52 19.60
N PHE A 173 -17.96 6.81 18.52
CA PHE A 173 -18.48 5.46 18.33
C PHE A 173 -17.90 4.48 19.36
N ALA A 174 -16.59 4.55 19.62
CA ALA A 174 -15.91 3.67 20.57
C ALA A 174 -16.35 3.91 22.01
N VAL A 175 -16.52 5.17 22.40
CA VAL A 175 -16.98 5.53 23.78
C VAL A 175 -18.33 4.90 24.11
N LYS A 176 -19.25 4.84 23.15
CA LYS A 176 -20.55 4.18 23.33
C LYS A 176 -20.45 2.71 23.68
N LYS A 177 -19.33 2.07 23.35
CA LYS A 177 -19.12 0.64 23.62
C LYS A 177 -18.58 0.35 25.00
N ILE A 178 -18.00 1.34 25.68
CA ILE A 178 -17.35 1.17 26.98
C ILE A 178 -18.07 1.87 28.13
N THR A 179 -19.07 2.70 27.85
CA THR A 179 -19.80 3.51 28.85
C THR A 179 -21.14 2.92 29.24
N ARG A 180 -21.31 1.65 29.18
CA ARG A 180 -22.51 0.95 29.66
C ARG A 180 -22.51 0.79 31.15
#